data_6b93d18671c1ff21d735c7e215f52063
#
_entry.id   6b93d18671c1ff21d735c7e215f52063
#
_cell.length_a   1.000
_cell.length_b   1.000
_cell.length_c   1.000
_cell.angle_alpha   90.00
_cell.angle_beta   90.00
_cell.angle_gamma   90.00
#
_symmetry.space_group_name_H-M   'P 1'
#
loop_
_entity.id
_entity.type
_entity.pdbx_description
1 polymer ?
#
loop_
_entity_poly.entity_id
_entity_poly.type
_entity_poly.pdbx_seq_one_letter_code
_entity_poly.pdbx_strand_id
1 'polypeptide(L)'
;MAGGRKAGRAGKAHGAKPAAAVTTKPTANGGSQAEESPVQHRFFEIRFESIGGLGAHAAGQILAGAAVLRMGLNGAHFSSYGSEKKGSPVRSFVRLGPANKPIRTSAPVESPDVIVIFHSVLLNIPTTLAGLTGQGTLIYNAPAGSCPPELARLPKTAKVVRVDALKIAVEEKSRPNAVLMGTLSAIFPFLTPKVLLEALA
;
A
#
# COMPACT_ATOMS: atom_id res chain seq x y z
N MET A 1 -33.08 17.59 -63.38
CA MET A 1 -33.88 18.54 -62.53
C MET A 1 -33.51 18.16 -61.10
N ALA A 2 -32.72 18.98 -60.50
CA ALA A 2 -33.03 19.89 -59.39
C ALA A 2 -33.55 19.07 -58.17
N GLY A 3 -32.98 19.02 -57.07
CA GLY A 3 -32.20 19.95 -56.28
C GLY A 3 -32.58 19.69 -54.82
N GLY A 4 -31.77 19.85 -53.89
CA GLY A 4 -32.22 19.87 -52.51
C GLY A 4 -31.14 19.50 -51.47
N ARG A 5 -30.22 20.38 -51.31
CA ARG A 5 -29.37 20.44 -50.09
C ARG A 5 -30.21 20.73 -48.85
N LYS A 6 -30.02 19.99 -47.75
CA LYS A 6 -30.23 20.58 -46.44
C LYS A 6 -29.12 20.14 -45.50
N ALA A 7 -28.37 21.10 -45.07
CA ALA A 7 -27.43 21.07 -43.96
C ALA A 7 -28.18 20.88 -42.66
N GLY A 8 -27.59 20.19 -41.70
CA GLY A 8 -28.24 20.10 -40.43
C GLY A 8 -27.39 19.55 -39.29
N ARG A 9 -26.71 20.41 -38.65
CA ARG A 9 -26.52 20.46 -37.19
C ARG A 9 -25.39 19.63 -36.59
N ALA A 10 -24.28 20.29 -36.44
CA ALA A 10 -23.20 19.94 -35.51
C ALA A 10 -23.72 19.82 -34.07
N GLY A 11 -23.65 18.64 -33.52
CA GLY A 11 -23.80 18.38 -32.09
C GLY A 11 -22.54 18.76 -31.34
N LYS A 12 -22.64 19.73 -30.45
CA LYS A 12 -21.60 20.17 -29.54
C LYS A 12 -21.17 18.99 -28.65
N ALA A 13 -19.93 18.58 -28.80
CA ALA A 13 -19.24 17.75 -27.83
C ALA A 13 -19.07 18.54 -26.53
N HIS A 14 -19.68 18.07 -25.46
CA HIS A 14 -19.42 18.54 -24.12
C HIS A 14 -18.04 17.99 -23.71
N GLY A 15 -17.07 18.89 -23.61
CA GLY A 15 -15.74 18.62 -23.11
C GLY A 15 -15.83 18.20 -21.64
N ALA A 16 -15.49 16.95 -21.37
CA ALA A 16 -15.21 16.49 -20.02
C ALA A 16 -13.87 17.11 -19.57
N LYS A 17 -13.97 17.95 -18.56
CA LYS A 17 -12.86 18.60 -17.89
C LYS A 17 -11.96 17.52 -17.24
N PRO A 18 -10.65 17.50 -17.46
CA PRO A 18 -9.79 16.56 -16.77
C PRO A 18 -9.75 16.89 -15.27
N ALA A 19 -9.93 15.88 -14.45
CA ALA A 19 -9.83 15.99 -13.00
C ALA A 19 -8.43 16.50 -12.61
N ALA A 20 -8.41 17.56 -11.84
CA ALA A 20 -7.23 18.26 -11.38
C ALA A 20 -6.29 17.32 -10.61
N ALA A 21 -5.02 17.32 -11.00
CA ALA A 21 -3.92 16.83 -10.19
C ALA A 21 -3.92 17.62 -8.87
N VAL A 22 -3.99 16.91 -7.75
CA VAL A 22 -3.86 17.53 -6.43
C VAL A 22 -2.40 17.91 -6.23
N THR A 23 -2.07 19.14 -6.61
CA THR A 23 -0.81 19.78 -6.24
C THR A 23 -0.99 20.36 -4.86
N THR A 24 -0.55 19.66 -3.82
CA THR A 24 -0.44 20.26 -2.49
C THR A 24 0.78 21.15 -2.45
N LYS A 25 0.55 22.45 -2.45
CA LYS A 25 1.55 23.47 -2.16
C LYS A 25 1.95 23.34 -0.68
N PRO A 26 3.24 23.30 -0.32
CA PRO A 26 3.62 23.29 1.08
C PRO A 26 3.36 24.68 1.68
N THR A 27 2.42 24.77 2.58
CA THR A 27 2.27 25.93 3.44
C THR A 27 3.31 25.83 4.55
N ALA A 28 4.34 26.65 4.46
CA ALA A 28 5.28 26.84 5.54
C ALA A 28 4.55 27.51 6.71
N ASN A 29 4.34 26.78 7.79
CA ASN A 29 4.09 27.39 9.08
C ASN A 29 4.93 26.65 10.11
N GLY A 30 5.82 27.41 10.76
CA GLY A 30 6.83 26.95 11.65
C GLY A 30 6.26 26.40 12.96
N GLY A 31 6.83 25.30 13.35
CA GLY A 31 6.59 24.60 14.60
C GLY A 31 7.02 23.18 14.40
N SER A 32 8.32 22.87 14.64
CA SER A 32 8.81 21.49 14.62
C SER A 32 8.24 20.75 15.82
N GLN A 33 7.03 20.25 15.70
CA GLN A 33 6.62 19.04 16.39
C GLN A 33 7.12 17.92 15.46
N ALA A 34 8.23 17.30 15.83
CA ALA A 34 8.58 16.00 15.29
C ALA A 34 7.36 15.13 15.55
N GLU A 35 6.61 14.77 14.50
CA GLU A 35 5.52 13.80 14.62
C GLU A 35 6.13 12.55 15.24
N GLU A 36 5.78 12.30 16.51
CA GLU A 36 6.26 11.13 17.23
C GLU A 36 5.89 9.89 16.41
N SER A 37 6.89 9.11 16.06
CA SER A 37 6.68 7.89 15.28
C SER A 37 5.65 7.01 16.01
N PRO A 38 4.60 6.52 15.33
CA PRO A 38 3.57 5.68 15.94
C PRO A 38 4.13 4.42 16.61
N VAL A 39 5.37 4.07 16.29
CA VAL A 39 6.08 2.89 16.80
C VAL A 39 6.65 3.10 18.20
N GLN A 40 6.68 4.33 18.73
CA GLN A 40 7.30 4.60 20.05
C GLN A 40 6.46 4.12 21.22
N HIS A 41 5.15 4.03 21.07
CA HIS A 41 4.23 3.71 22.17
C HIS A 41 3.46 2.40 22.01
N ARG A 42 3.29 1.93 20.78
CA ARG A 42 2.55 0.71 20.46
C ARG A 42 3.20 -0.06 19.31
N PHE A 43 2.77 -1.28 19.10
CA PHE A 43 3.13 -1.99 17.88
C PHE A 43 2.45 -1.34 16.67
N PHE A 44 3.23 -1.16 15.62
CA PHE A 44 2.74 -0.80 14.31
C PHE A 44 2.67 -2.08 13.47
N GLU A 45 1.49 -2.41 13.00
CA GLU A 45 1.20 -3.70 12.40
C GLU A 45 0.85 -3.57 10.92
N ILE A 46 1.58 -4.30 10.10
CA ILE A 46 1.41 -4.33 8.64
C ILE A 46 1.00 -5.73 8.23
N ARG A 47 -0.02 -5.82 7.38
CA ARG A 47 -0.43 -7.07 6.76
C ARG A 47 -0.27 -6.97 5.25
N PHE A 48 0.55 -7.85 4.69
CA PHE A 48 0.70 -8.05 3.25
C PHE A 48 -0.24 -9.15 2.79
N GLU A 49 -1.07 -8.85 1.83
CA GLU A 49 -1.95 -9.78 1.14
C GLU A 49 -1.39 -10.01 -0.27
N SER A 50 -0.99 -11.22 -0.57
CA SER A 50 -0.27 -11.55 -1.80
C SER A 50 -0.72 -12.89 -2.38
N ILE A 51 -0.26 -13.13 -3.59
CA ILE A 51 -0.25 -14.43 -4.24
C ILE A 51 1.20 -14.93 -4.22
N GLY A 52 1.38 -16.24 -4.12
CA GLY A 52 2.71 -16.85 -4.12
C GLY A 52 3.57 -16.38 -5.29
N GLY A 53 4.81 -16.00 -5.00
CA GLY A 53 5.79 -15.52 -5.98
C GLY A 53 5.91 -13.99 -6.13
N LEU A 54 5.01 -13.18 -5.58
CA LEU A 54 5.08 -11.72 -5.71
C LEU A 54 5.99 -11.03 -4.67
N GLY A 55 6.60 -11.78 -3.76
CA GLY A 55 7.63 -11.27 -2.86
C GLY A 55 7.13 -10.63 -1.56
N ALA A 56 5.90 -10.92 -1.11
CA ALA A 56 5.38 -10.41 0.18
C ALA A 56 6.20 -10.89 1.38
N HIS A 57 6.64 -12.16 1.37
CA HIS A 57 7.52 -12.69 2.41
C HIS A 57 8.84 -11.91 2.48
N ALA A 58 9.51 -11.72 1.33
CA ALA A 58 10.75 -10.95 1.28
C ALA A 58 10.56 -9.51 1.74
N ALA A 59 9.47 -8.84 1.33
CA ALA A 59 9.14 -7.50 1.80
C ALA A 59 8.99 -7.44 3.33
N GLY A 60 8.32 -8.42 3.91
CA GLY A 60 8.16 -8.52 5.38
C GLY A 60 9.49 -8.72 6.11
N GLN A 61 10.37 -9.60 5.58
CA GLN A 61 11.71 -9.81 6.13
C GLN A 61 12.56 -8.54 6.09
N ILE A 62 12.56 -7.84 4.95
CA ILE A 62 13.31 -6.59 4.78
C ILE A 62 12.84 -5.54 5.77
N LEU A 63 11.53 -5.33 5.92
CA LEU A 63 10.98 -4.36 6.86
C LEU A 63 11.33 -4.68 8.31
N ALA A 64 11.14 -5.93 8.73
CA ALA A 64 11.49 -6.34 10.09
C ALA A 64 13.00 -6.23 10.34
N GLY A 65 13.82 -6.63 9.37
CA GLY A 65 15.28 -6.49 9.42
C GLY A 65 15.72 -5.03 9.49
N ALA A 66 15.14 -4.15 8.66
CA ALA A 66 15.41 -2.72 8.68
C ALA A 66 15.08 -2.10 10.05
N ALA A 67 13.95 -2.46 10.63
CA ALA A 67 13.54 -1.98 11.95
C ALA A 67 14.57 -2.33 13.03
N VAL A 68 15.05 -3.56 13.06
CA VAL A 68 16.00 -4.03 14.06
C VAL A 68 17.40 -3.49 13.80
N LEU A 69 17.90 -3.59 12.58
CA LEU A 69 19.31 -3.33 12.27
C LEU A 69 19.63 -1.84 12.05
N ARG A 70 18.62 -1.04 11.65
CA ARG A 70 18.85 0.35 11.22
C ARG A 70 18.05 1.38 11.99
N MET A 71 16.92 0.98 12.61
CA MET A 71 16.02 1.92 13.27
C MET A 71 16.05 1.81 14.80
N GLY A 72 16.77 0.84 15.36
CA GLY A 72 16.77 0.59 16.80
C GLY A 72 15.42 0.20 17.38
N LEU A 73 14.56 -0.41 16.56
CA LEU A 73 13.23 -0.90 16.93
C LEU A 73 13.24 -2.41 17.13
N ASN A 74 12.21 -2.94 17.76
CA ASN A 74 11.89 -4.35 17.65
C ASN A 74 11.10 -4.59 16.35
N GLY A 75 11.46 -5.65 15.63
CA GLY A 75 10.78 -6.07 14.40
C GLY A 75 10.56 -7.57 14.40
N ALA A 76 9.37 -8.01 14.04
CA ALA A 76 9.04 -9.41 13.82
C ALA A 76 8.28 -9.58 12.52
N HIS A 77 8.61 -10.65 11.80
CA HIS A 77 7.96 -11.03 10.56
C HIS A 77 7.61 -12.51 10.60
N PHE A 78 6.43 -12.84 10.11
CA PHE A 78 6.00 -14.22 9.87
C PHE A 78 5.01 -14.28 8.72
N SER A 79 4.90 -15.42 8.06
CA SER A 79 4.00 -15.62 6.93
C SER A 79 3.12 -16.83 7.12
N SER A 80 1.89 -16.73 6.64
CA SER A 80 0.94 -17.83 6.52
C SER A 80 0.70 -18.11 5.04
N TYR A 81 0.78 -19.37 4.68
CA TYR A 81 0.59 -19.86 3.33
C TYR A 81 -0.70 -20.66 3.24
N GLY A 82 -1.44 -20.50 2.15
CA GLY A 82 -2.55 -21.39 1.84
C GLY A 82 -2.08 -22.82 1.57
N SER A 83 -2.99 -23.79 1.63
CA SER A 83 -2.69 -25.23 1.47
C SER A 83 -2.22 -25.61 0.05
N GLU A 84 -2.44 -24.77 -0.95
CA GLU A 84 -2.09 -25.06 -2.34
C GLU A 84 -0.68 -24.51 -2.67
N LYS A 85 0.07 -25.26 -3.48
CA LYS A 85 1.49 -24.98 -3.77
C LYS A 85 1.75 -23.85 -4.74
N LYS A 86 0.77 -23.45 -5.59
CA LYS A 86 0.91 -22.35 -6.55
C LYS A 86 -0.36 -21.53 -6.61
N GLY A 87 -0.20 -20.20 -6.63
CA GLY A 87 -1.32 -19.27 -6.80
C GLY A 87 -2.21 -19.08 -5.56
N SER A 88 -1.94 -19.79 -4.44
CA SER A 88 -2.69 -19.58 -3.21
C SER A 88 -2.39 -18.23 -2.58
N PRO A 89 -3.37 -17.65 -1.86
CA PRO A 89 -3.14 -16.44 -1.07
C PRO A 89 -2.05 -16.67 -0.04
N VAL A 90 -1.13 -15.71 0.05
CA VAL A 90 -0.06 -15.63 1.03
C VAL A 90 -0.27 -14.40 1.87
N ARG A 91 -0.34 -14.57 3.18
CA ARG A 91 -0.36 -13.47 4.14
C ARG A 91 0.99 -13.36 4.81
N SER A 92 1.53 -12.16 4.81
CA SER A 92 2.76 -11.87 5.53
C SER A 92 2.49 -10.75 6.53
N PHE A 93 2.93 -10.92 7.74
CA PHE A 93 2.65 -10.05 8.87
C PHE A 93 3.95 -9.45 9.38
N VAL A 94 3.97 -8.14 9.58
CA VAL A 94 5.09 -7.43 10.18
C VAL A 94 4.58 -6.67 11.40
N ARG A 95 5.29 -6.81 12.51
CA ARG A 95 5.12 -5.99 13.71
C ARG A 95 6.39 -5.22 13.95
N LEU A 96 6.26 -3.93 14.11
CA LEU A 96 7.32 -3.03 14.52
C LEU A 96 6.95 -2.46 15.89
N GLY A 97 7.90 -2.37 16.78
CA GLY A 97 7.65 -1.90 18.15
C GLY A 97 8.85 -1.18 18.76
N PRO A 98 8.64 -0.47 19.87
CA PRO A 98 9.72 0.21 20.55
C PRO A 98 10.76 -0.80 21.09
N ALA A 99 12.03 -0.37 21.16
CA ALA A 99 13.16 -1.22 21.55
C ALA A 99 12.96 -1.88 22.93
N ASN A 100 12.28 -1.21 23.84
CA ASN A 100 12.03 -1.68 25.20
C ASN A 100 10.85 -2.66 25.32
N LYS A 101 10.12 -2.93 24.23
CA LYS A 101 8.95 -3.81 24.22
C LYS A 101 9.15 -4.98 23.27
N PRO A 102 9.59 -6.15 23.75
CA PRO A 102 9.85 -7.30 22.89
C PRO A 102 8.56 -7.85 22.27
N ILE A 103 8.63 -8.26 21.01
CA ILE A 103 7.54 -8.92 20.29
C ILE A 103 7.63 -10.42 20.56
N ARG A 104 6.70 -10.97 21.34
CA ARG A 104 6.72 -12.37 21.77
C ARG A 104 5.64 -13.25 21.12
N THR A 105 4.95 -12.72 20.11
CA THR A 105 3.86 -13.44 19.45
C THR A 105 4.06 -13.54 17.95
N SER A 106 3.75 -14.68 17.38
CA SER A 106 3.62 -14.91 15.95
C SER A 106 2.16 -15.04 15.50
N ALA A 107 1.21 -14.67 16.37
CA ALA A 107 -0.21 -14.69 16.01
C ALA A 107 -0.49 -13.77 14.81
N PRO A 108 -1.46 -14.12 13.96
CA PRO A 108 -1.88 -13.26 12.86
C PRO A 108 -2.25 -11.85 13.32
N VAL A 109 -2.00 -10.86 12.45
CA VAL A 109 -2.41 -9.47 12.68
C VAL A 109 -3.89 -9.34 12.31
N GLU A 110 -4.74 -9.14 13.31
CA GLU A 110 -6.19 -9.02 13.11
C GLU A 110 -6.62 -7.60 12.81
N SER A 111 -5.99 -6.60 13.44
CA SER A 111 -6.32 -5.18 13.28
C SER A 111 -5.11 -4.39 12.77
N PRO A 112 -4.73 -4.54 11.49
CA PRO A 112 -3.55 -3.90 10.94
C PRO A 112 -3.70 -2.38 10.84
N ASP A 113 -2.60 -1.65 11.05
CA ASP A 113 -2.50 -0.24 10.72
C ASP A 113 -2.42 -0.04 9.21
N VAL A 114 -1.79 -1.02 8.53
CA VAL A 114 -1.63 -0.99 7.08
C VAL A 114 -1.93 -2.35 6.47
N ILE A 115 -2.74 -2.35 5.42
CA ILE A 115 -2.86 -3.50 4.52
C ILE A 115 -2.20 -3.14 3.19
N VAL A 116 -1.32 -4.02 2.71
CA VAL A 116 -0.70 -3.88 1.40
C VAL A 116 -1.11 -5.05 0.51
N ILE A 117 -1.81 -4.77 -0.58
CA ILE A 117 -2.31 -5.78 -1.50
C ILE A 117 -1.44 -5.82 -2.75
N PHE A 118 -0.79 -6.94 -2.98
CA PHE A 118 0.13 -7.16 -4.10
C PHE A 118 -0.57 -7.43 -5.43
N HIS A 119 -1.81 -7.91 -5.38
CA HIS A 119 -2.60 -8.16 -6.59
C HIS A 119 -4.08 -7.88 -6.32
N SER A 120 -4.69 -7.05 -7.16
CA SER A 120 -6.07 -6.56 -6.97
C SER A 120 -7.13 -7.66 -6.92
N VAL A 121 -6.89 -8.83 -7.50
CA VAL A 121 -7.79 -9.99 -7.42
C VAL A 121 -8.10 -10.41 -5.97
N LEU A 122 -7.17 -10.15 -5.04
CA LEU A 122 -7.35 -10.47 -3.62
C LEU A 122 -8.43 -9.62 -2.94
N LEU A 123 -8.80 -8.48 -3.51
CA LEU A 123 -9.91 -7.66 -3.04
C LEU A 123 -11.24 -8.41 -3.08
N ASN A 124 -11.39 -9.40 -3.97
CA ASN A 124 -12.58 -10.24 -4.06
C ASN A 124 -12.75 -11.17 -2.84
N ILE A 125 -11.68 -11.38 -2.07
CA ILE A 125 -11.71 -12.21 -0.86
C ILE A 125 -12.19 -11.34 0.31
N PRO A 126 -13.33 -11.66 0.95
CA PRO A 126 -13.90 -10.80 2.01
C PRO A 126 -12.94 -10.53 3.18
N THR A 127 -12.11 -11.52 3.52
CA THR A 127 -11.18 -11.42 4.66
C THR A 127 -9.95 -10.57 4.38
N THR A 128 -9.68 -10.22 3.12
CA THR A 128 -8.51 -9.40 2.73
C THR A 128 -8.53 -8.00 3.34
N LEU A 129 -9.71 -7.39 3.43
CA LEU A 129 -9.89 -6.06 4.00
C LEU A 129 -10.28 -6.07 5.49
N ALA A 130 -10.51 -7.26 6.06
CA ALA A 130 -10.98 -7.39 7.45
C ALA A 130 -9.98 -6.79 8.44
N GLY A 131 -10.50 -6.13 9.46
CA GLY A 131 -9.72 -5.55 10.56
C GLY A 131 -9.10 -4.19 10.27
N LEU A 132 -9.14 -3.67 9.04
CA LEU A 132 -8.67 -2.31 8.77
C LEU A 132 -9.65 -1.30 9.38
N THR A 133 -9.13 -0.43 10.25
CA THR A 133 -9.93 0.60 10.92
C THR A 133 -10.04 1.88 10.08
N GLY A 134 -10.86 2.83 10.51
CA GLY A 134 -10.97 4.14 9.87
C GLY A 134 -9.72 5.01 9.92
N GLN A 135 -8.75 4.67 10.76
CA GLN A 135 -7.44 5.31 10.83
C GLN A 135 -6.37 4.53 10.05
N GLY A 136 -6.72 3.35 9.56
CA GLY A 136 -5.80 2.49 8.82
C GLY A 136 -5.56 2.95 7.38
N THR A 137 -4.51 2.41 6.79
CA THR A 137 -4.13 2.68 5.39
C THR A 137 -4.22 1.41 4.57
N LEU A 138 -4.92 1.47 3.45
CA LEU A 138 -4.85 0.45 2.40
C LEU A 138 -3.93 0.93 1.28
N ILE A 139 -2.94 0.11 0.94
CA ILE A 139 -2.14 0.27 -0.28
C ILE A 139 -2.47 -0.90 -1.19
N TYR A 140 -2.86 -0.67 -2.43
CA TYR A 140 -3.16 -1.76 -3.35
C TYR A 140 -2.56 -1.54 -4.74
N ASN A 141 -2.08 -2.64 -5.31
CA ASN A 141 -1.52 -2.65 -6.65
C ASN A 141 -2.63 -2.81 -7.68
N ALA A 142 -2.83 -1.80 -8.51
CA ALA A 142 -3.76 -1.85 -9.63
C ALA A 142 -3.39 -0.79 -10.68
N PRO A 143 -3.75 -1.02 -11.96
CA PRO A 143 -3.55 -0.05 -13.04
C PRO A 143 -4.21 1.31 -12.75
N ALA A 144 -3.69 2.34 -13.40
CA ALA A 144 -4.27 3.69 -13.31
C ALA A 144 -5.75 3.67 -13.74
N GLY A 145 -6.59 4.41 -13.00
CA GLY A 145 -8.04 4.46 -13.25
C GLY A 145 -8.85 3.31 -12.64
N SER A 146 -8.22 2.26 -12.14
CA SER A 146 -8.90 1.15 -11.46
C SER A 146 -9.51 1.63 -10.13
N CYS A 147 -10.79 1.34 -9.94
CA CYS A 147 -11.52 1.60 -8.69
C CYS A 147 -12.40 0.37 -8.37
N PRO A 148 -11.82 -0.66 -7.75
CA PRO A 148 -12.55 -1.88 -7.40
C PRO A 148 -13.73 -1.58 -6.49
N PRO A 149 -14.95 -2.13 -6.75
CA PRO A 149 -16.13 -1.90 -5.94
C PRO A 149 -15.99 -2.43 -4.50
N GLU A 150 -15.10 -3.37 -4.29
CA GLU A 150 -14.79 -3.94 -2.97
C GLU A 150 -14.26 -2.90 -1.98
N LEU A 151 -13.68 -1.81 -2.46
CA LEU A 151 -13.21 -0.70 -1.63
C LEU A 151 -14.36 -0.02 -0.87
N ALA A 152 -15.60 -0.16 -1.32
CA ALA A 152 -16.78 0.33 -0.61
C ALA A 152 -17.00 -0.35 0.76
N ARG A 153 -16.36 -1.49 1.01
CA ARG A 153 -16.38 -2.20 2.32
C ARG A 153 -15.52 -1.53 3.38
N LEU A 154 -14.61 -0.64 2.96
CA LEU A 154 -13.71 0.05 3.88
C LEU A 154 -14.44 1.15 4.67
N PRO A 155 -14.00 1.44 5.90
CA PRO A 155 -14.41 2.64 6.60
C PRO A 155 -14.11 3.88 5.75
N LYS A 156 -15.05 4.82 5.67
CA LYS A 156 -14.93 6.03 4.82
C LYS A 156 -13.72 6.90 5.18
N THR A 157 -13.22 6.78 6.40
CA THR A 157 -12.07 7.54 6.92
C THR A 157 -10.74 6.84 6.68
N ALA A 158 -10.74 5.58 6.24
CA ALA A 158 -9.52 4.87 5.93
C ALA A 158 -8.79 5.50 4.73
N LYS A 159 -7.48 5.63 4.84
CA LYS A 159 -6.65 6.14 3.74
C LYS A 159 -6.48 5.04 2.69
N VAL A 160 -6.77 5.36 1.43
CA VAL A 160 -6.64 4.41 0.32
C VAL A 160 -5.64 4.95 -0.70
N VAL A 161 -4.61 4.17 -0.95
CA VAL A 161 -3.52 4.51 -1.89
C VAL A 161 -3.44 3.43 -2.96
N ARG A 162 -3.60 3.82 -4.21
CA ARG A 162 -3.40 2.97 -5.37
C ARG A 162 -2.03 3.23 -5.97
N VAL A 163 -1.33 2.18 -6.35
CA VAL A 163 -0.08 2.23 -7.09
C VAL A 163 -0.09 1.17 -8.19
N ASP A 164 0.37 1.51 -9.38
CA ASP A 164 0.60 0.54 -10.46
C ASP A 164 2.00 -0.05 -10.33
N ALA A 165 2.15 -0.90 -9.31
CA ALA A 165 3.45 -1.45 -8.95
C ALA A 165 4.00 -2.40 -10.03
N LEU A 166 3.14 -3.06 -10.79
CA LEU A 166 3.58 -3.93 -11.90
C LEU A 166 4.16 -3.10 -13.04
N LYS A 167 3.48 -2.03 -13.44
CA LYS A 167 3.97 -1.14 -14.50
C LYS A 167 5.30 -0.52 -14.11
N ILE A 168 5.38 0.10 -12.93
CA ILE A 168 6.60 0.73 -12.42
C ILE A 168 7.74 -0.29 -12.32
N ALA A 169 7.47 -1.49 -11.83
CA ALA A 169 8.48 -2.54 -11.72
C ALA A 169 9.07 -2.95 -13.09
N VAL A 170 8.24 -3.00 -14.14
CA VAL A 170 8.69 -3.30 -15.50
C VAL A 170 9.52 -2.14 -16.04
N GLU A 171 9.07 -0.91 -15.91
CA GLU A 171 9.77 0.30 -16.38
C GLU A 171 11.13 0.46 -15.70
N GLU A 172 11.20 0.23 -14.39
CA GLU A 172 12.40 0.40 -13.58
C GLU A 172 13.25 -0.89 -13.46
N LYS A 173 12.94 -1.95 -14.21
CA LYS A 173 13.61 -3.26 -14.16
C LYS A 173 13.74 -3.79 -12.72
N SER A 174 12.71 -3.60 -11.94
CA SER A 174 12.62 -3.90 -10.52
C SER A 174 11.54 -4.97 -10.25
N ARG A 175 11.17 -5.14 -8.99
CA ARG A 175 10.12 -6.07 -8.56
C ARG A 175 8.95 -5.30 -7.92
N PRO A 176 7.70 -5.77 -8.07
CA PRO A 176 6.53 -5.11 -7.48
C PRO A 176 6.63 -4.92 -5.96
N ASN A 177 7.28 -5.84 -5.23
CA ASN A 177 7.48 -5.70 -3.79
C ASN A 177 8.37 -4.50 -3.44
N ALA A 178 9.40 -4.20 -4.23
CA ALA A 178 10.24 -3.02 -4.01
C ALA A 178 9.44 -1.72 -4.20
N VAL A 179 8.60 -1.65 -5.23
CA VAL A 179 7.72 -0.51 -5.48
C VAL A 179 6.72 -0.31 -4.34
N LEU A 180 6.10 -1.40 -3.85
CA LEU A 180 5.17 -1.34 -2.72
C LEU A 180 5.85 -0.93 -1.42
N MET A 181 7.09 -1.36 -1.16
CA MET A 181 7.89 -0.90 -0.03
C MET A 181 8.27 0.57 -0.16
N GLY A 182 8.62 1.04 -1.36
CA GLY A 182 8.84 2.46 -1.64
C GLY A 182 7.58 3.29 -1.38
N THR A 183 6.40 2.76 -1.73
CA THR A 183 5.11 3.40 -1.42
C THR A 183 4.87 3.50 0.09
N LEU A 184 5.18 2.43 0.84
CA LEU A 184 5.13 2.46 2.32
C LEU A 184 6.04 3.56 2.89
N SER A 185 7.27 3.64 2.40
CA SER A 185 8.23 4.66 2.80
C SER A 185 7.76 6.09 2.51
N ALA A 186 7.09 6.31 1.37
CA ALA A 186 6.53 7.60 1.03
C ALA A 186 5.36 8.03 1.93
N ILE A 187 4.62 7.07 2.47
CA ILE A 187 3.44 7.32 3.32
C ILE A 187 3.83 7.44 4.79
N PHE A 188 4.80 6.67 5.22
CA PHE A 188 5.24 6.58 6.61
C PHE A 188 6.68 7.09 6.76
N PRO A 189 6.89 8.35 7.14
CA PRO A 189 8.21 9.01 7.16
C PRO A 189 9.26 8.31 8.05
N PHE A 190 8.83 7.52 9.04
CA PHE A 190 9.76 6.75 9.87
C PHE A 190 10.40 5.56 9.11
N LEU A 191 9.78 5.11 8.01
CA LEU A 191 10.34 4.10 7.11
C LEU A 191 11.09 4.76 5.95
N THR A 192 12.21 5.41 6.21
CA THR A 192 12.92 6.16 5.15
C THR A 192 13.42 5.25 4.03
N PRO A 193 13.46 5.72 2.78
CA PRO A 193 14.02 4.95 1.65
C PRO A 193 15.45 4.48 1.92
N LYS A 194 16.27 5.32 2.56
CA LYS A 194 17.65 5.00 2.94
C LYS A 194 17.71 3.75 3.80
N VAL A 195 16.88 3.69 4.84
CA VAL A 195 16.82 2.55 5.78
C VAL A 195 16.44 1.26 5.06
N LEU A 196 15.49 1.33 4.13
CA LEU A 196 15.06 0.16 3.35
C LEU A 196 16.15 -0.30 2.37
N LEU A 197 16.85 0.62 1.71
CA LEU A 197 17.94 0.29 0.79
C LEU A 197 19.13 -0.34 1.51
N GLU A 198 19.49 0.18 2.69
CA GLU A 198 20.55 -0.39 3.51
C GLU A 198 20.22 -1.78 4.09
N ALA A 199 18.96 -2.11 4.19
CA ALA A 199 18.51 -3.45 4.61
C ALA A 199 18.50 -4.47 3.45
N LEU A 200 18.66 -4.00 2.21
CA LEU A 200 18.75 -4.82 1.00
C LEU A 200 20.20 -5.15 0.61
N ALA A 201 21.18 -4.42 1.17
CA ALA A 201 22.61 -4.62 0.93
C ALA A 201 23.20 -5.70 1.84
#